data_da2db7407c9a3cdc1b3407a4faedd5fe
#
_entry.id   da2db7407c9a3cdc1b3407a4faedd5fe
#
_cell.length_a   1.000
_cell.length_b   1.000
_cell.length_c   1.000
_cell.angle_alpha   90.00
_cell.angle_beta   90.00
_cell.angle_gamma   90.00
#
_symmetry.space_group_name_H-M   'P 1'
#
loop_
_entity.id
_entity.type
_entity.pdbx_description
1 polymer ?
#
loop_
_entity_poly.entity_id
_entity_poly.type
_entity_poly.pdbx_seq_one_letter_code
_entity_poly.pdbx_strand_id
1 'polypeptide(L)'
;SSAASDVYKRQRGYSIDSITAGMTADPRFTRITVVASGDELILSQIEKQVRKLEDVIEIKVLKDGESVYRELIMVKVRAGASQRPEVISIADIFRAKVVDVEKESMIIELTGDQSKLEAFLNLLDGYEILELARTGITGLARGIKDVTFID
;
A
#
# COMPACT_ATOMS: atom_id res chain seq x y z
N SER A 1 -0.46 -15.73 8.62
CA SER A 1 -1.85 -15.30 8.77
C SER A 1 -1.95 -14.00 9.56
N SER A 2 -3.08 -13.32 9.48
CA SER A 2 -3.31 -12.06 10.20
C SER A 2 -3.22 -12.25 11.72
N ALA A 3 -3.70 -13.37 12.25
CA ALA A 3 -3.65 -13.65 13.69
C ALA A 3 -2.21 -13.81 14.19
N ALA A 4 -1.38 -14.54 13.46
CA ALA A 4 0.04 -14.69 13.81
C ALA A 4 0.77 -13.36 13.74
N SER A 5 0.48 -12.54 12.72
CA SER A 5 1.03 -11.20 12.56
C SER A 5 0.64 -10.29 13.73
N ASP A 6 -0.63 -10.33 14.16
CA ASP A 6 -1.11 -9.51 15.27
C ASP A 6 -0.47 -9.87 16.61
N VAL A 7 -0.29 -11.16 16.87
CA VAL A 7 0.40 -11.63 18.08
C VAL A 7 1.85 -11.16 18.05
N TYR A 8 2.52 -11.30 16.93
CA TYR A 8 3.92 -10.89 16.78
C TYR A 8 4.09 -9.38 16.94
N LYS A 9 3.18 -8.57 16.38
CA LYS A 9 3.16 -7.12 16.55
C LYS A 9 3.11 -6.72 18.03
N ARG A 10 2.20 -7.32 18.80
CA ARG A 10 2.04 -7.01 20.21
C ARG A 10 3.28 -7.35 21.04
N GLN A 11 3.91 -8.48 20.74
CA GLN A 11 5.08 -8.96 21.48
C GLN A 11 6.34 -8.16 21.17
N ARG A 12 6.46 -7.61 19.95
CA ARG A 12 7.69 -6.97 19.47
C ARG A 12 7.65 -5.45 19.49
N GLY A 13 6.50 -4.85 19.78
CA GLY A 13 6.37 -3.38 19.83
C GLY A 13 6.46 -2.71 18.47
N TYR A 14 6.14 -3.42 17.39
CA TYR A 14 6.08 -2.86 16.04
C TYR A 14 4.79 -3.25 15.35
N SER A 15 4.51 -2.57 14.24
CA SER A 15 3.33 -2.78 13.43
C SER A 15 3.72 -3.09 11.98
N ILE A 16 3.12 -4.11 11.41
CA ILE A 16 3.21 -4.35 9.97
C ILE A 16 1.99 -3.69 9.33
N ASP A 17 2.24 -2.66 8.53
CA ASP A 17 1.19 -1.83 7.94
C ASP A 17 0.71 -2.39 6.61
N SER A 18 1.59 -3.00 5.81
CA SER A 18 1.21 -3.65 4.58
C SER A 18 2.25 -4.67 4.13
N ILE A 19 1.79 -5.65 3.36
CA ILE A 19 2.63 -6.63 2.70
C ILE A 19 2.10 -6.79 1.28
N THR A 20 2.98 -6.69 0.30
CA THR A 20 2.62 -6.98 -1.08
C THR A 20 3.68 -7.88 -1.68
N ALA A 21 3.26 -8.79 -2.55
CA ALA A 21 4.15 -9.76 -3.18
C ALA A 21 3.80 -9.89 -4.65
N GLY A 22 4.81 -10.02 -5.47
CA GLY A 22 4.61 -10.19 -6.89
C GLY A 22 5.83 -10.76 -7.57
N MET A 23 5.62 -11.35 -8.73
CA MET A 23 6.69 -11.89 -9.55
C MET A 23 7.57 -10.74 -10.05
N THR A 24 8.87 -10.96 -10.09
CA THR A 24 9.81 -10.01 -10.68
C THR A 24 9.96 -10.26 -12.17
N ALA A 25 10.79 -9.46 -12.82
CA ALA A 25 11.14 -9.68 -14.24
C ALA A 25 11.78 -11.05 -14.46
N ASP A 26 12.42 -11.59 -13.43
CA ASP A 26 12.95 -12.95 -13.45
C ASP A 26 11.97 -13.86 -12.69
N PRO A 27 11.29 -14.80 -13.37
CA PRO A 27 10.25 -15.62 -12.73
C PRO A 27 10.76 -16.56 -11.63
N ARG A 28 12.07 -16.69 -11.46
CA ARG A 28 12.65 -17.46 -10.36
C ARG A 28 12.52 -16.72 -9.01
N PHE A 29 12.25 -15.42 -9.03
CA PHE A 29 12.25 -14.59 -7.84
C PHE A 29 10.93 -13.85 -7.66
N THR A 30 10.47 -13.82 -6.42
CA THR A 30 9.33 -13.04 -5.99
C THR A 30 9.83 -11.85 -5.17
N ARG A 31 9.28 -10.68 -5.43
CA ARG A 31 9.55 -9.48 -4.64
C ARG A 31 8.46 -9.32 -3.60
N ILE A 32 8.86 -9.20 -2.35
CA ILE A 32 7.96 -8.92 -1.25
C ILE A 32 8.31 -7.56 -0.68
N THR A 33 7.32 -6.68 -0.60
CA THR A 33 7.50 -5.36 0.02
C THR A 33 6.73 -5.34 1.33
N VAL A 34 7.43 -5.07 2.41
CA VAL A 34 6.84 -4.99 3.75
C VAL A 34 6.99 -3.56 4.24
N VAL A 35 5.89 -2.96 4.68
CA VAL A 35 5.91 -1.66 5.36
C VAL A 35 5.66 -1.92 6.83
N ALA A 36 6.64 -1.53 7.65
CA ALA A 36 6.59 -1.72 9.10
C ALA A 36 6.88 -0.41 9.82
N SER A 37 6.26 -0.24 10.97
CA SER A 37 6.46 0.91 11.86
C SER A 37 6.98 0.43 13.21
N GLY A 38 7.95 1.15 13.76
CA GLY A 38 8.57 0.84 15.03
C GLY A 38 9.79 1.73 15.20
N ASP A 39 10.50 1.60 16.33
CA ASP A 39 11.75 2.35 16.47
C ASP A 39 12.87 1.74 15.61
N GLU A 40 13.93 2.51 15.42
CA GLU A 40 15.04 2.11 14.54
C GLU A 40 15.71 0.81 14.97
N LEU A 41 15.82 0.58 16.28
CA LEU A 41 16.43 -0.64 16.80
C LEU A 41 15.58 -1.87 16.46
N ILE A 42 14.29 -1.77 16.64
CA ILE A 42 13.35 -2.85 16.33
C ILE A 42 13.32 -3.14 14.83
N LEU A 43 13.28 -2.08 14.00
CA LEU A 43 13.28 -2.24 12.54
C LEU A 43 14.58 -2.90 12.06
N SER A 44 15.72 -2.52 12.65
CA SER A 44 17.01 -3.13 12.37
C SER A 44 17.03 -4.63 12.75
N GLN A 45 16.43 -4.98 13.88
CA GLN A 45 16.33 -6.38 14.30
C GLN A 45 15.45 -7.20 13.36
N ILE A 46 14.34 -6.63 12.89
CA ILE A 46 13.47 -7.28 11.90
C ILE A 46 14.25 -7.57 10.63
N GLU A 47 14.97 -6.59 10.12
CA GLU A 47 15.82 -6.76 8.92
C GLU A 47 16.80 -7.92 9.10
N LYS A 48 17.51 -7.95 10.23
CA LYS A 48 18.50 -8.99 10.52
C LYS A 48 17.86 -10.38 10.62
N GLN A 49 16.69 -10.48 11.24
CA GLN A 49 16.00 -11.76 11.37
C GLN A 49 15.48 -12.26 10.03
N VAL A 50 14.90 -11.38 9.22
CA VAL A 50 14.41 -11.73 7.89
C VAL A 50 15.54 -12.18 6.98
N ARG A 51 16.68 -11.52 7.09
CA ARG A 51 17.88 -11.85 6.30
C ARG A 51 18.40 -13.26 6.57
N LYS A 52 18.10 -13.81 7.73
CA LYS A 52 18.50 -15.18 8.11
C LYS A 52 17.62 -16.28 7.50
N LEU A 53 16.46 -15.94 6.96
CA LEU A 53 15.56 -16.92 6.35
C LEU A 53 16.20 -17.47 5.09
N GLU A 54 16.15 -18.80 4.96
CA GLU A 54 16.82 -19.51 3.86
C GLU A 54 16.35 -19.06 2.49
N ASP A 55 15.05 -18.79 2.34
CA ASP A 55 14.46 -18.41 1.05
C ASP A 55 14.66 -16.94 0.70
N VAL A 56 15.20 -16.13 1.60
CA VAL A 56 15.48 -14.72 1.35
C VAL A 56 16.85 -14.59 0.70
N ILE A 57 16.88 -14.14 -0.55
CA ILE A 57 18.10 -14.00 -1.33
C ILE A 57 18.75 -12.65 -1.03
N GLU A 58 17.96 -11.58 -1.00
CA GLU A 58 18.44 -10.23 -0.73
C GLU A 58 17.37 -9.41 -0.06
N ILE A 59 17.79 -8.43 0.73
CA ILE A 59 16.89 -7.51 1.41
C ILE A 59 17.47 -6.10 1.32
N LYS A 60 16.61 -5.12 1.11
CA LYS A 60 16.98 -3.73 1.05
C LYS A 60 15.97 -2.89 1.79
N VAL A 61 16.45 -1.95 2.59
CA VAL A 61 15.59 -0.95 3.22
C VAL A 61 15.45 0.22 2.25
N LEU A 62 14.21 0.52 1.88
CA LEU A 62 13.89 1.66 1.03
C LEU A 62 13.74 2.90 1.90
N LYS A 63 14.43 3.98 1.54
CA LYS A 63 14.42 5.22 2.32
C LYS A 63 13.55 6.27 1.63
N ASP A 64 12.79 7.00 2.45
CA ASP A 64 12.00 8.12 1.97
C ASP A 64 12.88 9.13 1.25
N GLY A 65 12.36 9.73 0.18
CA GLY A 65 13.10 10.65 -0.65
C GLY A 65 14.03 9.99 -1.66
N GLU A 66 14.55 8.81 -1.36
CA GLU A 66 15.40 8.03 -2.26
C GLU A 66 14.66 6.92 -2.98
N SER A 67 13.35 6.84 -2.75
CA SER A 67 12.50 5.77 -3.29
C SER A 67 11.18 6.33 -3.78
N VAL A 68 10.53 5.57 -4.65
CA VAL A 68 9.19 5.86 -5.13
C VAL A 68 8.25 4.78 -4.62
N TYR A 69 7.16 5.19 -3.97
CA TYR A 69 6.15 4.28 -3.43
C TYR A 69 4.81 4.52 -4.09
N ARG A 70 4.07 3.46 -4.30
CA ARG A 70 2.70 3.53 -4.80
C ARG A 70 1.84 2.46 -4.16
N GLU A 71 0.57 2.82 -4.00
CA GLU A 71 -0.48 1.89 -3.58
C GLU A 71 -1.71 2.18 -4.44
N LEU A 72 -2.45 1.15 -4.78
CA LEU A 72 -3.75 1.30 -5.41
C LEU A 72 -4.83 1.03 -4.38
N ILE A 73 -5.84 1.91 -4.33
CA ILE A 73 -7.04 1.68 -3.53
C ILE A 73 -8.27 1.67 -4.43
N MET A 74 -9.28 0.90 -4.01
CA MET A 74 -10.62 0.94 -4.58
C MET A 74 -11.60 1.25 -3.46
N VAL A 75 -12.41 2.28 -3.65
CA VAL A 75 -13.37 2.74 -2.65
C VAL A 75 -14.76 2.64 -3.23
N LYS A 76 -15.64 1.93 -2.55
CA LYS A 76 -17.06 1.91 -2.88
C LYS A 76 -17.78 2.86 -1.93
N VAL A 77 -18.41 3.88 -2.48
CA VAL A 77 -19.17 4.87 -1.69
C VAL A 77 -20.65 4.78 -1.99
N ARG A 78 -21.46 5.05 -0.97
CA ARG A 78 -22.90 5.25 -1.19
C ARG A 78 -23.08 6.65 -1.77
N ALA A 79 -23.64 6.73 -2.96
CA ALA A 79 -23.91 8.00 -3.62
C ALA A 79 -25.07 7.82 -4.58
N GLY A 80 -26.15 8.55 -4.34
CA GLY A 80 -27.28 8.63 -5.24
C GLY A 80 -27.07 9.68 -6.32
N ALA A 81 -28.07 9.87 -7.16
CA ALA A 81 -27.99 10.79 -8.30
C ALA A 81 -27.61 12.21 -7.90
N SER A 82 -28.09 12.71 -6.76
CA SER A 82 -27.80 14.06 -6.29
C SER A 82 -26.38 14.23 -5.79
N GLN A 83 -25.74 13.15 -5.34
CA GLN A 83 -24.36 13.19 -4.78
C GLN A 83 -23.30 12.88 -5.81
N ARG A 84 -23.63 12.26 -6.93
CA ARG A 84 -22.67 11.86 -7.97
C ARG A 84 -21.79 13.01 -8.46
N PRO A 85 -22.33 14.19 -8.78
CA PRO A 85 -21.48 15.28 -9.27
C PRO A 85 -20.40 15.68 -8.29
N GLU A 86 -20.67 15.67 -6.98
CA GLU A 86 -19.70 15.99 -5.96
C GLU A 86 -18.60 14.92 -5.87
N VAL A 87 -19.00 13.65 -5.89
CA VAL A 87 -18.04 12.54 -5.84
C VAL A 87 -17.15 12.53 -7.08
N ILE A 88 -17.73 12.78 -8.25
CA ILE A 88 -16.98 12.90 -9.51
C ILE A 88 -15.99 14.07 -9.44
N SER A 89 -16.39 15.20 -8.87
CA SER A 89 -15.49 16.36 -8.69
C SER A 89 -14.30 16.02 -7.79
N ILE A 90 -14.54 15.31 -6.69
CA ILE A 90 -13.47 14.86 -5.80
C ILE A 90 -12.53 13.91 -6.55
N ALA A 91 -13.09 12.96 -7.29
CA ALA A 91 -12.29 12.02 -8.08
C ALA A 91 -11.40 12.76 -9.10
N ASP A 92 -11.96 13.75 -9.79
CA ASP A 92 -11.23 14.53 -10.79
C ASP A 92 -10.04 15.32 -10.19
N ILE A 93 -10.22 15.88 -8.99
CA ILE A 93 -9.15 16.61 -8.30
C ILE A 93 -7.90 15.73 -8.12
N PHE A 94 -8.11 14.47 -7.78
CA PHE A 94 -7.03 13.50 -7.52
C PHE A 94 -6.64 12.70 -8.75
N ARG A 95 -7.30 12.91 -9.88
CA ARG A 95 -7.14 12.10 -11.09
C ARG A 95 -7.46 10.63 -10.83
N ALA A 96 -8.43 10.41 -9.96
CA ALA A 96 -8.98 9.09 -9.72
C ALA A 96 -9.93 8.69 -10.85
N LYS A 97 -10.20 7.40 -10.98
CA LYS A 97 -11.11 6.89 -12.00
C LYS A 97 -12.37 6.35 -11.36
N VAL A 98 -13.52 6.72 -11.89
CA VAL A 98 -14.78 6.09 -11.54
C VAL A 98 -14.88 4.83 -12.40
N VAL A 99 -14.90 3.67 -11.77
CA VAL A 99 -14.85 2.37 -12.48
C VAL A 99 -16.18 1.64 -12.44
N ASP A 100 -17.10 2.06 -11.58
CA ASP A 100 -18.46 1.52 -11.53
C ASP A 100 -19.43 2.58 -11.01
N VAL A 101 -20.60 2.64 -11.61
CA VAL A 101 -21.71 3.52 -11.19
C VAL A 101 -22.99 2.72 -11.17
N GLU A 102 -23.63 2.64 -10.00
CA GLU A 102 -24.94 2.09 -9.82
C GLU A 102 -25.89 3.18 -9.29
N LYS A 103 -27.15 2.85 -9.09
CA LYS A 103 -28.15 3.86 -8.67
C LYS A 103 -27.78 4.54 -7.35
N GLU A 104 -27.18 3.80 -6.41
CA GLU A 104 -26.88 4.30 -5.08
C GLU A 104 -25.43 4.09 -4.67
N SER A 105 -24.55 3.74 -5.60
CA SER A 105 -23.15 3.49 -5.28
C SER A 105 -22.23 3.85 -6.43
N MET A 106 -20.98 4.09 -6.10
CA MET A 106 -19.90 4.31 -7.06
C MET A 106 -18.65 3.61 -6.54
N ILE A 107 -17.86 3.06 -7.45
CA ILE A 107 -16.53 2.57 -7.13
C ILE A 107 -15.52 3.48 -7.81
N ILE A 108 -14.55 3.92 -7.03
CA ILE A 108 -13.49 4.81 -7.48
C ILE A 108 -12.14 4.14 -7.21
N GLU A 109 -11.26 4.13 -8.20
CA GLU A 109 -9.89 3.66 -8.01
C GLU A 109 -8.91 4.82 -8.03
N LEU A 110 -7.90 4.75 -7.21
CA LEU A 110 -6.84 5.75 -7.13
C LEU A 110 -5.52 5.10 -6.83
N THR A 111 -4.50 5.53 -7.56
CA THR A 111 -3.12 5.14 -7.32
C THR A 111 -2.33 6.36 -6.88
N GLY A 112 -1.51 6.21 -5.86
CA GLY A 112 -0.67 7.30 -5.39
C GLY A 112 0.20 6.88 -4.21
N ASP A 113 0.91 7.86 -3.67
CA ASP A 113 1.62 7.69 -2.42
C ASP A 113 0.65 7.81 -1.24
N GLN A 114 1.13 7.53 -0.04
CA GLN A 114 0.29 7.50 1.15
C GLN A 114 -0.41 8.85 1.40
N SER A 115 0.29 9.96 1.24
CA SER A 115 -0.29 11.28 1.51
C SER A 115 -1.42 11.62 0.55
N LYS A 116 -1.27 11.24 -0.72
CA LYS A 116 -2.32 11.46 -1.72
C LYS A 116 -3.56 10.63 -1.41
N LEU A 117 -3.38 9.35 -1.05
CA LEU A 117 -4.49 8.46 -0.76
C LEU A 117 -5.23 8.89 0.50
N GLU A 118 -4.51 9.32 1.54
CA GLU A 118 -5.12 9.84 2.77
C GLU A 118 -5.91 11.12 2.50
N ALA A 119 -5.36 12.04 1.71
CA ALA A 119 -6.06 13.27 1.35
C ALA A 119 -7.36 12.98 0.58
N PHE A 120 -7.32 12.03 -0.32
CA PHE A 120 -8.51 11.60 -1.06
C PHE A 120 -9.58 11.03 -0.12
N LEU A 121 -9.20 10.11 0.75
CA LEU A 121 -10.13 9.51 1.70
C LEU A 121 -10.70 10.53 2.67
N ASN A 122 -9.91 11.53 3.08
CA ASN A 122 -10.38 12.61 3.94
C ASN A 122 -11.47 13.45 3.25
N LEU A 123 -11.36 13.71 1.96
CA LEU A 123 -12.41 14.44 1.23
C LEU A 123 -13.68 13.61 1.06
N LEU A 124 -13.60 12.30 1.17
CA LEU A 124 -14.77 11.43 1.15
C LEU A 124 -15.41 11.24 2.53
N ASP A 125 -14.94 11.93 3.55
CA ASP A 125 -15.41 11.77 4.94
C ASP A 125 -16.91 12.03 5.10
N GLY A 126 -17.50 12.90 4.28
CA GLY A 126 -18.94 13.18 4.29
C GLY A 126 -19.81 12.12 3.64
N TYR A 127 -19.23 11.06 3.08
CA TYR A 127 -19.94 9.98 2.39
C TYR A 127 -19.77 8.68 3.14
N GLU A 128 -20.78 7.82 3.04
CA GLU A 128 -20.68 6.48 3.62
C GLU A 128 -19.79 5.59 2.73
N ILE A 129 -18.68 5.16 3.29
CA ILE A 129 -17.80 4.20 2.61
C ILE A 129 -18.34 2.80 2.88
N LEU A 130 -18.83 2.17 1.82
CA LEU A 130 -19.40 0.83 1.90
C LEU A 130 -18.29 -0.22 1.98
N GLU A 131 -17.20 -0.01 1.26
CA GLU A 131 -16.11 -0.97 1.18
C GLU A 131 -14.83 -0.27 0.71
N LEU A 132 -13.70 -0.69 1.24
CA LEU A 132 -12.39 -0.18 0.85
C LEU A 132 -11.43 -1.36 0.67
N ALA A 133 -10.80 -1.43 -0.48
CA ALA A 133 -9.77 -2.42 -0.76
C ALA A 133 -8.45 -1.74 -1.07
N ARG A 134 -7.35 -2.31 -0.59
CA ARG A 134 -6.00 -1.79 -0.80
C ARG A 134 -5.08 -2.90 -1.30
N THR A 135 -4.16 -2.56 -2.17
CA THR A 135 -3.13 -3.51 -2.61
C THR A 135 -2.01 -3.68 -1.58
N GLY A 136 -1.77 -2.68 -0.77
CA GLY A 136 -0.51 -2.52 -0.04
C GLY A 136 0.46 -1.68 -0.84
N ILE A 137 1.48 -1.17 -0.15
CA ILE A 137 2.48 -0.27 -0.74
C ILE A 137 3.57 -1.09 -1.42
N THR A 138 3.87 -0.75 -2.66
CA THR A 138 5.06 -1.24 -3.35
C THR A 138 6.00 -0.08 -3.63
N GLY A 139 7.28 -0.37 -3.79
CA GLY A 139 8.24 0.69 -4.00
C GLY A 139 9.53 0.23 -4.67
N LEU A 140 10.23 1.19 -5.24
CA LEU A 140 11.52 1.00 -5.87
C LEU A 140 12.46 2.13 -5.45
N ALA A 141 13.72 1.81 -5.26
CA ALA A 141 14.73 2.85 -5.08
C ALA A 141 14.91 3.63 -6.38
N ARG A 142 15.19 4.91 -6.27
CA ARG A 142 15.47 5.76 -7.41
C ARG A 142 16.84 5.43 -8.01
N GLY A 143 17.00 5.71 -9.29
CA GLY A 143 18.27 5.52 -9.98
C GLY A 143 18.50 4.07 -10.39
N ILE A 144 19.76 3.71 -10.57
CA ILE A 144 20.16 2.39 -11.08
C ILE A 144 20.35 1.34 -9.98
N LYS A 145 20.24 1.73 -8.72
CA LYS A 145 20.38 0.80 -7.59
C LYS A 145 19.19 -0.15 -7.53
N ASP A 146 19.43 -1.41 -7.40
CA ASP A 146 18.37 -2.38 -7.22
C ASP A 146 18.68 -3.36 -6.08
N VAL A 147 17.67 -4.13 -5.69
CA VAL A 147 17.77 -5.15 -4.67
C VAL A 147 18.09 -6.52 -5.28
N THR A 148 17.88 -6.64 -6.59
CA THR A 148 17.95 -7.91 -7.28
C THR A 148 19.22 -8.08 -8.10
N PHE A 149 20.34 -7.58 -7.60
CA PHE A 149 21.59 -7.85 -8.27
C PHE A 149 22.03 -9.28 -7.97
N ILE A 150 21.41 -10.21 -8.69
CA ILE A 150 21.63 -11.64 -8.54
C ILE A 150 22.23 -12.16 -9.84
N ASP A 151 23.48 -12.55 -9.79
CA ASP A 151 24.17 -13.13 -10.92
C ASP A 151 23.68 -14.56 -11.25
#